data_f2bd18d01e76aca54cf018774e165f9a
#
_entry.id   f2bd18d01e76aca54cf018774e165f9a
#
_cell.length_a   1.000
_cell.length_b   1.000
_cell.length_c   1.000
_cell.angle_alpha   90.00
_cell.angle_beta   90.00
_cell.angle_gamma   90.00
#
_symmetry.space_group_name_H-M   'P 1'
#
loop_
_entity.id
_entity.type
_entity.pdbx_description
1 polymer ?
#
loop_
_entity_poly.entity_id
_entity_poly.type
_entity_poly.pdbx_seq_one_letter_code
_entity_poly.pdbx_strand_id
1 'polypeptide(L)'
;MKSSNSILSLFLAFTLFLGSCATSQQGTATGPDTSGNGTGPRKTGTSRTVKGGAIGAGAGAVTGAVLGRVIGGKSGTAAGAIIGAAVGGTGGALIGRRMDKQAEELQRDMQNAKVERVGEGIKITFDSGILFDTNAATLRPASMTEIDKMAATLQKYPDTNILVEGHTDASGSDAINQPLSERRAQAVANYTTSKGVDASRIQTKGYGSSQPIADNTTEAGKQANRRVEIAIYANEKMKKAAEEGRL
;
A
#
# COMPACT_ATOMS: atom_id res chain seq x y z
N MET A 1 -49.69 -2.49 40.32
CA MET A 1 -50.59 -2.07 39.25
C MET A 1 -49.80 -2.36 37.97
N LYS A 2 -50.02 -3.52 37.30
CA LYS A 2 -50.85 -3.78 36.10
C LYS A 2 -50.57 -2.78 35.02
N SER A 3 -50.14 -3.13 33.79
CA SER A 3 -50.53 -4.18 32.84
C SER A 3 -49.43 -4.25 31.75
N SER A 4 -48.87 -5.33 31.30
CA SER A 4 -49.36 -6.33 30.35
C SER A 4 -50.04 -5.80 29.09
N ASN A 5 -49.35 -5.94 27.94
CA ASN A 5 -50.02 -6.27 26.69
C ASN A 5 -49.06 -6.95 25.69
N SER A 6 -49.37 -8.21 25.44
CA SER A 6 -48.92 -9.04 24.34
C SER A 6 -49.79 -8.75 23.10
N ILE A 7 -49.26 -8.75 21.90
CA ILE A 7 -49.92 -9.06 20.62
C ILE A 7 -48.79 -9.50 19.66
N LEU A 8 -48.68 -10.73 19.35
CA LEU A 8 -49.34 -11.67 18.45
C LEU A 8 -48.80 -11.65 17.03
N SER A 9 -48.20 -12.74 16.69
CA SER A 9 -47.79 -13.36 15.42
C SER A 9 -48.41 -12.83 14.13
N LEU A 10 -47.61 -12.81 13.07
CA LEU A 10 -48.09 -13.18 11.75
C LEU A 10 -46.96 -13.89 10.96
N PHE A 11 -47.18 -15.18 10.75
CA PHE A 11 -46.49 -16.04 9.78
C PHE A 11 -46.94 -15.63 8.37
N LEU A 12 -46.00 -15.45 7.42
CA LEU A 12 -46.34 -15.67 6.03
C LEU A 12 -45.16 -16.37 5.34
N ALA A 13 -45.39 -17.65 5.11
CA ALA A 13 -44.61 -18.50 4.21
C ALA A 13 -44.96 -18.14 2.77
N PHE A 14 -43.95 -18.00 1.90
CA PHE A 14 -44.21 -18.10 0.46
C PHE A 14 -43.13 -18.91 -0.23
N THR A 15 -43.60 -19.83 -0.98
CA THR A 15 -43.05 -21.05 -1.59
C THR A 15 -42.14 -20.80 -2.79
N LEU A 16 -41.17 -21.69 -2.90
CA LEU A 16 -40.48 -22.29 -4.05
C LEU A 16 -40.95 -21.86 -5.46
N PHE A 17 -39.95 -21.47 -6.29
CA PHE A 17 -40.00 -21.77 -7.72
C PHE A 17 -38.65 -22.33 -8.17
N LEU A 18 -38.64 -23.62 -8.47
CA LEU A 18 -37.63 -24.31 -9.25
C LEU A 18 -37.85 -23.98 -10.73
N GLY A 19 -36.83 -23.59 -11.40
CA GLY A 19 -36.80 -23.38 -12.85
C GLY A 19 -35.47 -23.89 -13.41
N SER A 20 -35.47 -25.18 -13.69
CA SER A 20 -34.44 -25.88 -14.48
C SER A 20 -34.64 -25.57 -15.95
N CYS A 21 -33.61 -25.20 -16.70
CA CYS A 21 -33.49 -25.48 -18.12
C CYS A 21 -32.01 -25.63 -18.50
N ALA A 22 -31.64 -26.89 -18.68
CA ALA A 22 -30.44 -27.27 -19.41
C ALA A 22 -30.71 -27.15 -20.91
N THR A 23 -29.74 -26.65 -21.68
CA THR A 23 -29.68 -26.92 -23.12
C THR A 23 -28.22 -27.11 -23.50
N SER A 24 -27.88 -28.34 -23.74
CA SER A 24 -26.69 -28.83 -24.42
C SER A 24 -26.84 -28.61 -25.92
N GLN A 25 -25.81 -28.10 -26.60
CA GLN A 25 -25.61 -28.37 -28.00
C GLN A 25 -24.17 -28.76 -28.29
N GLN A 26 -24.03 -30.04 -28.61
CA GLN A 26 -22.91 -30.65 -29.27
C GLN A 26 -22.97 -30.29 -30.75
N GLY A 27 -21.83 -29.89 -31.31
CA GLY A 27 -21.61 -29.72 -32.73
C GLY A 27 -20.25 -30.32 -33.12
N THR A 28 -20.31 -31.54 -33.63
CA THR A 28 -19.22 -32.24 -34.34
C THR A 28 -19.05 -31.70 -35.73
N ALA A 29 -17.79 -31.56 -36.22
CA ALA A 29 -17.38 -31.84 -37.58
C ALA A 29 -15.86 -31.64 -37.76
N THR A 30 -15.15 -32.72 -37.91
CA THR A 30 -14.35 -33.19 -39.07
C THR A 30 -13.32 -32.21 -39.69
N GLY A 31 -12.02 -32.65 -39.63
CA GLY A 31 -10.91 -32.08 -40.39
C GLY A 31 -11.01 -32.39 -41.92
N PRO A 32 -10.00 -32.13 -42.77
CA PRO A 32 -8.62 -32.62 -42.65
C PRO A 32 -7.50 -31.61 -43.05
N ASP A 33 -6.27 -32.06 -42.78
CA ASP A 33 -4.93 -31.65 -43.20
C ASP A 33 -4.73 -30.72 -44.40
N THR A 34 -3.77 -29.81 -44.28
CA THR A 34 -2.66 -29.70 -45.25
C THR A 34 -1.46 -28.89 -44.70
N SER A 35 -0.31 -29.48 -44.89
CA SER A 35 1.07 -29.07 -44.74
C SER A 35 1.39 -27.67 -45.31
N GLY A 36 2.25 -26.89 -44.61
CA GLY A 36 2.81 -25.65 -45.15
C GLY A 36 3.91 -25.08 -44.23
N ASN A 37 5.13 -25.44 -44.52
CA ASN A 37 6.38 -24.93 -43.95
C ASN A 37 6.54 -23.44 -44.25
N GLY A 38 6.93 -22.61 -43.23
CA GLY A 38 7.21 -21.18 -43.42
C GLY A 38 7.83 -20.52 -42.19
N THR A 39 9.15 -20.52 -42.15
CA THR A 39 10.00 -19.77 -41.25
C THR A 39 9.83 -18.25 -41.39
N GLY A 40 9.51 -17.53 -40.25
CA GLY A 40 9.58 -16.09 -40.18
C GLY A 40 9.24 -15.59 -38.78
N PRO A 41 10.00 -14.67 -38.18
CA PRO A 41 9.76 -14.24 -36.79
C PRO A 41 8.53 -13.34 -36.68
N ARG A 42 7.50 -13.80 -36.01
CA ARG A 42 6.30 -12.98 -35.66
C ARG A 42 6.59 -12.05 -34.50
N LYS A 43 6.49 -10.77 -34.79
CA LYS A 43 6.32 -9.72 -33.80
C LYS A 43 5.02 -9.95 -33.02
N THR A 44 5.10 -10.22 -31.74
CA THR A 44 3.94 -10.30 -30.84
C THR A 44 3.45 -8.89 -30.55
N GLY A 45 2.41 -8.49 -31.28
CA GLY A 45 1.58 -7.32 -30.93
C GLY A 45 0.76 -7.63 -29.69
N THR A 46 0.94 -6.86 -28.63
CA THR A 46 0.16 -6.93 -27.40
C THR A 46 -1.25 -6.46 -27.66
N SER A 47 -2.19 -7.38 -27.74
CA SER A 47 -3.60 -7.06 -27.87
C SER A 47 -4.18 -6.65 -26.52
N ARG A 48 -4.77 -5.46 -26.47
CA ARG A 48 -5.57 -4.94 -25.36
C ARG A 48 -6.83 -5.76 -25.21
N THR A 49 -7.08 -6.33 -24.06
CA THR A 49 -8.41 -6.42 -23.41
C THR A 49 -8.30 -7.34 -22.19
N VAL A 50 -8.16 -6.77 -21.02
CA VAL A 50 -8.54 -7.49 -19.80
C VAL A 50 -9.73 -6.76 -19.21
N LYS A 51 -10.92 -7.18 -19.60
CA LYS A 51 -12.17 -6.94 -18.86
C LYS A 51 -12.36 -8.09 -17.88
N GLY A 52 -12.39 -7.72 -16.61
CA GLY A 52 -13.01 -8.30 -15.45
C GLY A 52 -13.28 -9.82 -15.42
N GLY A 53 -12.86 -10.46 -14.34
CA GLY A 53 -13.41 -11.75 -13.98
C GLY A 53 -12.51 -12.56 -13.06
N ALA A 54 -13.00 -12.75 -11.85
CA ALA A 54 -12.77 -13.86 -10.94
C ALA A 54 -11.34 -14.09 -10.45
N ILE A 55 -11.06 -13.57 -9.27
CA ILE A 55 -9.94 -13.98 -8.43
C ILE A 55 -10.34 -15.28 -7.74
N GLY A 56 -9.87 -16.41 -8.28
CA GLY A 56 -9.91 -17.71 -7.66
C GLY A 56 -8.62 -17.97 -6.91
N ALA A 57 -8.72 -18.53 -5.71
CA ALA A 57 -7.63 -18.88 -4.83
C ALA A 57 -6.60 -19.80 -5.55
N GLY A 58 -5.36 -19.33 -5.71
CA GLY A 58 -4.27 -20.14 -6.24
C GLY A 58 -3.08 -19.41 -6.85
N ALA A 59 -3.08 -18.07 -6.94
CA ALA A 59 -2.05 -17.30 -7.65
C ALA A 59 -1.38 -16.21 -6.79
N GLY A 60 -1.15 -16.45 -5.51
CA GLY A 60 -0.61 -15.43 -4.57
C GLY A 60 0.84 -15.01 -4.83
N ALA A 61 1.64 -15.80 -5.54
CA ALA A 61 3.08 -15.53 -5.68
C ALA A 61 3.45 -14.66 -6.89
N VAL A 62 2.58 -14.51 -7.88
CA VAL A 62 2.91 -13.79 -9.12
C VAL A 62 2.29 -12.39 -9.17
N THR A 63 1.23 -12.15 -8.39
CA THR A 63 0.51 -10.86 -8.37
C THR A 63 1.26 -9.74 -7.66
N GLY A 64 2.10 -10.04 -6.66
CA GLY A 64 2.87 -9.04 -5.94
C GLY A 64 3.87 -8.28 -6.81
N ALA A 65 4.60 -8.99 -7.67
CA ALA A 65 5.60 -8.40 -8.56
C ALA A 65 4.98 -7.56 -9.70
N VAL A 66 3.76 -7.90 -10.13
CA VAL A 66 3.07 -7.19 -11.22
C VAL A 66 2.33 -5.94 -10.71
N LEU A 67 1.72 -6.01 -9.52
CA LEU A 67 1.06 -4.85 -8.90
C LEU A 67 2.06 -3.76 -8.50
N GLY A 68 3.27 -4.13 -8.04
CA GLY A 68 4.33 -3.18 -7.74
C GLY A 68 4.79 -2.35 -8.96
N ARG A 69 4.64 -2.91 -10.16
CA ARG A 69 4.94 -2.21 -11.42
C ARG A 69 3.83 -1.31 -11.92
N VAL A 70 2.58 -1.58 -11.54
CA VAL A 70 1.40 -0.90 -12.08
C VAL A 70 0.93 0.24 -11.16
N ILE A 71 1.10 0.11 -9.85
CA ILE A 71 0.62 1.09 -8.86
C ILE A 71 1.73 2.05 -8.43
N GLY A 72 2.99 1.63 -8.45
CA GLY A 72 4.14 2.47 -8.14
C GLY A 72 4.96 2.75 -9.39
N GLY A 73 4.54 3.69 -10.21
CA GLY A 73 5.33 4.13 -11.37
C GLY A 73 6.78 4.43 -10.96
N LYS A 74 7.73 3.64 -11.44
CA LYS A 74 9.17 3.64 -11.15
C LYS A 74 9.52 3.10 -9.74
N SER A 75 10.11 1.94 -9.73
CA SER A 75 10.68 1.18 -8.62
C SER A 75 11.39 2.08 -7.60
N GLY A 76 10.89 2.15 -6.39
CA GLY A 76 11.58 2.79 -5.29
C GLY A 76 10.75 3.71 -4.40
N THR A 77 9.44 3.81 -4.57
CA THR A 77 8.57 4.58 -3.67
C THR A 77 8.14 3.76 -2.45
N ALA A 78 7.66 4.45 -1.39
CA ALA A 78 7.12 3.83 -0.18
C ALA A 78 6.13 2.69 -0.50
N ALA A 79 5.22 2.90 -1.43
CA ALA A 79 4.31 1.87 -1.91
C ALA A 79 5.06 0.69 -2.56
N GLY A 80 6.13 0.94 -3.33
CA GLY A 80 6.95 -0.09 -3.96
C GLY A 80 7.71 -0.96 -2.95
N ALA A 81 8.23 -0.36 -1.87
CA ALA A 81 8.89 -1.07 -0.79
C ALA A 81 7.92 -2.01 -0.06
N ILE A 82 6.71 -1.54 0.24
CA ILE A 82 5.66 -2.35 0.88
C ILE A 82 5.27 -3.54 -0.01
N ILE A 83 5.01 -3.30 -1.29
CA ILE A 83 4.56 -4.34 -2.23
C ILE A 83 5.68 -5.36 -2.48
N GLY A 84 6.94 -4.90 -2.57
CA GLY A 84 8.10 -5.80 -2.72
C GLY A 84 8.38 -6.67 -1.49
N ALA A 85 7.85 -6.31 -0.33
CA ALA A 85 8.00 -7.05 0.92
C ALA A 85 6.89 -8.07 1.19
N ALA A 86 5.85 -8.14 0.33
CA ALA A 86 4.70 -9.03 0.52
C ALA A 86 5.09 -10.51 0.50
N VAL A 87 4.51 -11.28 1.40
CA VAL A 87 4.75 -12.73 1.55
C VAL A 87 3.71 -13.54 0.76
N GLY A 88 2.47 -13.04 0.69
CA GLY A 88 1.36 -13.75 0.06
C GLY A 88 0.86 -14.96 0.86
N GLY A 89 -0.20 -15.60 0.36
CA GLY A 89 -0.76 -16.81 0.97
C GLY A 89 -1.27 -16.62 2.41
N THR A 90 -1.21 -17.68 3.22
CA THR A 90 -1.66 -17.66 4.63
C THR A 90 -0.80 -16.77 5.51
N GLY A 91 0.52 -16.72 5.24
CA GLY A 91 1.46 -15.84 5.93
C GLY A 91 1.11 -14.37 5.70
N GLY A 92 0.82 -13.99 4.46
CA GLY A 92 0.38 -12.63 4.13
C GLY A 92 -0.90 -12.23 4.85
N ALA A 93 -1.86 -13.15 5.04
CA ALA A 93 -3.07 -12.88 5.80
C ALA A 93 -2.80 -12.61 7.29
N LEU A 94 -1.83 -13.29 7.90
CA LEU A 94 -1.42 -13.05 9.28
C LEU A 94 -0.72 -11.70 9.43
N ILE A 95 0.23 -11.40 8.52
CA ILE A 95 0.88 -10.09 8.46
C ILE A 95 -0.18 -9.00 8.27
N GLY A 96 -1.10 -9.18 7.33
CA GLY A 96 -2.19 -8.23 7.05
C GLY A 96 -2.95 -7.86 8.32
N ARG A 97 -3.44 -8.84 9.09
CA ARG A 97 -4.18 -8.60 10.36
C ARG A 97 -3.35 -7.82 11.38
N ARG A 98 -2.05 -8.10 11.47
CA ARG A 98 -1.17 -7.37 12.40
C ARG A 98 -0.95 -5.94 11.94
N MET A 99 -0.79 -5.73 10.63
CA MET A 99 -0.69 -4.40 10.04
C MET A 99 -2.01 -3.62 10.12
N ASP A 100 -3.17 -4.30 10.03
CA ASP A 100 -4.47 -3.64 10.23
C ASP A 100 -4.57 -3.02 11.62
N LYS A 101 -4.24 -3.77 12.69
CA LYS A 101 -4.21 -3.25 14.06
C LYS A 101 -3.25 -2.07 14.21
N GLN A 102 -2.04 -2.19 13.64
CA GLN A 102 -1.07 -1.11 13.69
C GLN A 102 -1.57 0.14 12.92
N ALA A 103 -2.19 -0.04 11.76
CA ALA A 103 -2.75 1.07 10.99
C ALA A 103 -3.90 1.76 11.73
N GLU A 104 -4.80 1.00 12.36
CA GLU A 104 -5.89 1.53 13.17
C GLU A 104 -5.38 2.36 14.36
N GLU A 105 -4.33 1.89 15.07
CA GLU A 105 -3.69 2.66 16.13
C GLU A 105 -3.10 3.96 15.60
N LEU A 106 -2.34 3.90 14.49
CA LEU A 106 -1.76 5.08 13.85
C LEU A 106 -2.84 6.07 13.38
N GLN A 107 -3.91 5.58 12.73
CA GLN A 107 -5.03 6.43 12.27
C GLN A 107 -5.75 7.12 13.43
N ARG A 108 -5.94 6.43 14.55
CA ARG A 108 -6.58 6.99 15.74
C ARG A 108 -5.71 8.06 16.40
N ASP A 109 -4.41 7.81 16.49
CA ASP A 109 -3.50 8.62 17.30
C ASP A 109 -2.93 9.82 16.51
N MET A 110 -2.81 9.71 15.17
CA MET A 110 -2.24 10.74 14.29
C MET A 110 -3.34 11.54 13.58
N GLN A 111 -3.35 12.85 13.77
CA GLN A 111 -4.38 13.74 13.20
C GLN A 111 -3.86 14.53 11.97
N ASN A 112 -2.55 14.76 11.90
CA ASN A 112 -1.92 15.59 10.88
C ASN A 112 -1.12 14.78 9.86
N ALA A 113 -1.45 13.49 9.71
CA ALA A 113 -0.86 12.60 8.73
C ALA A 113 -1.94 11.73 8.10
N LYS A 114 -1.78 11.41 6.83
CA LYS A 114 -2.63 10.46 6.13
C LYS A 114 -2.05 9.07 6.30
N VAL A 115 -2.77 8.17 6.96
CA VAL A 115 -2.37 6.78 7.17
C VAL A 115 -3.21 5.85 6.29
N GLU A 116 -2.58 5.09 5.43
CA GLU A 116 -3.21 4.21 4.44
C GLU A 116 -2.64 2.78 4.51
N ARG A 117 -3.52 1.79 4.38
CA ARG A 117 -3.09 0.41 4.12
C ARG A 117 -2.72 0.26 2.64
N VAL A 118 -1.54 -0.31 2.39
CA VAL A 118 -1.05 -0.59 1.03
C VAL A 118 -0.53 -2.03 1.01
N GLY A 119 -1.22 -2.94 0.33
CA GLY A 119 -0.85 -4.34 0.34
C GLY A 119 -0.75 -4.91 1.78
N GLU A 120 0.39 -5.50 2.11
CA GLU A 120 0.68 -6.05 3.46
C GLU A 120 1.39 -5.04 4.38
N GLY A 121 1.45 -3.75 4.02
CA GLY A 121 2.11 -2.71 4.82
C GLY A 121 1.25 -1.48 5.06
N ILE A 122 1.87 -0.44 5.61
CA ILE A 122 1.24 0.84 5.94
C ILE A 122 2.05 1.95 5.30
N LYS A 123 1.38 2.91 4.69
CA LYS A 123 1.97 4.16 4.22
C LYS A 123 1.44 5.32 5.05
N ILE A 124 2.33 6.14 5.59
CA ILE A 124 2.01 7.39 6.26
C ILE A 124 2.53 8.51 5.38
N THR A 125 1.69 9.50 5.10
CA THR A 125 2.06 10.69 4.34
C THR A 125 1.88 11.93 5.20
N PHE A 126 2.95 12.69 5.35
CA PHE A 126 2.95 14.01 5.97
C PHE A 126 3.15 15.08 4.90
N ASP A 127 2.38 16.15 4.96
CA ASP A 127 2.71 17.38 4.26
C ASP A 127 4.00 17.99 4.85
N SER A 128 4.97 18.30 3.98
CA SER A 128 6.22 18.92 4.44
C SER A 128 6.02 20.26 5.14
N GLY A 129 4.98 21.02 4.80
CA GLY A 129 4.66 22.29 5.47
C GLY A 129 4.22 22.13 6.93
N ILE A 130 3.73 20.92 7.30
CA ILE A 130 3.46 20.57 8.70
C ILE A 130 4.77 20.27 9.43
N LEU A 131 5.69 19.57 8.77
CA LEU A 131 6.92 19.10 9.39
C LEU A 131 8.03 20.15 9.46
N PHE A 132 8.15 21.01 8.43
CA PHE A 132 9.29 21.90 8.22
C PHE A 132 8.85 23.29 7.78
N ASP A 133 9.68 24.29 8.05
CA ASP A 133 9.58 25.59 7.41
C ASP A 133 10.07 25.55 5.96
N THR A 134 9.77 26.59 5.19
CA THR A 134 10.19 26.71 3.79
C THR A 134 11.69 26.57 3.66
N ASN A 135 12.16 25.73 2.75
CA ASN A 135 13.56 25.38 2.51
C ASN A 135 14.34 24.85 3.73
N ALA A 136 13.66 24.52 4.82
CA ALA A 136 14.27 23.94 6.01
C ALA A 136 14.11 22.42 6.06
N ALA A 137 14.97 21.78 6.85
CA ALA A 137 14.90 20.38 7.24
C ALA A 137 14.90 20.20 8.77
N THR A 138 14.77 21.30 9.52
CA THR A 138 14.59 21.27 10.98
C THR A 138 13.11 21.02 11.29
N LEU A 139 12.81 20.01 12.08
CA LEU A 139 11.45 19.69 12.48
C LEU A 139 10.84 20.82 13.31
N ARG A 140 9.60 21.19 13.00
CA ARG A 140 8.82 22.15 13.77
C ARG A 140 8.37 21.50 15.10
N PRO A 141 8.33 22.22 16.23
CA PRO A 141 7.90 21.68 17.51
C PRO A 141 6.50 21.02 17.46
N ALA A 142 5.57 21.60 16.71
CA ALA A 142 4.22 21.05 16.54
C ALA A 142 4.21 19.68 15.85
N SER A 143 5.14 19.43 14.92
CA SER A 143 5.24 18.14 14.21
C SER A 143 5.89 17.05 15.05
N MET A 144 6.72 17.42 16.02
CA MET A 144 7.38 16.45 16.90
C MET A 144 6.36 15.61 17.67
N THR A 145 5.24 16.21 18.09
CA THR A 145 4.15 15.49 18.78
C THR A 145 3.54 14.37 17.89
N GLU A 146 3.36 14.61 16.61
CA GLU A 146 2.84 13.58 15.69
C GLU A 146 3.87 12.45 15.47
N ILE A 147 5.15 12.80 15.37
CA ILE A 147 6.21 11.80 15.24
C ILE A 147 6.38 11.02 16.56
N ASP A 148 6.18 11.63 17.73
CA ASP A 148 6.17 10.94 19.03
C ASP A 148 5.09 9.85 19.09
N LYS A 149 3.88 10.16 18.65
CA LYS A 149 2.78 9.18 18.56
C LYS A 149 3.10 8.03 17.62
N MET A 150 3.65 8.35 16.45
CA MET A 150 4.11 7.35 15.50
C MET A 150 5.21 6.45 16.12
N ALA A 151 6.22 7.05 16.75
CA ALA A 151 7.32 6.32 17.37
C ALA A 151 6.82 5.38 18.49
N ALA A 152 5.87 5.82 19.32
CA ALA A 152 5.26 4.99 20.34
C ALA A 152 4.57 3.74 19.76
N THR A 153 3.84 3.89 18.64
CA THR A 153 3.26 2.75 17.94
C THR A 153 4.33 1.86 17.30
N LEU A 154 5.38 2.43 16.69
CA LEU A 154 6.48 1.66 16.09
C LEU A 154 7.25 0.83 17.12
N GLN A 155 7.33 1.25 18.37
CA GLN A 155 7.93 0.47 19.46
C GLN A 155 7.08 -0.74 19.87
N LYS A 156 5.75 -0.63 19.84
CA LYS A 156 4.83 -1.75 20.10
C LYS A 156 4.90 -2.84 19.02
N TYR A 157 5.31 -2.47 17.80
CA TYR A 157 5.39 -3.34 16.64
C TYR A 157 6.85 -3.46 16.14
N PRO A 158 7.76 -4.11 16.91
CA PRO A 158 9.20 -4.11 16.61
C PRO A 158 9.57 -4.92 15.35
N ASP A 159 8.72 -5.84 14.91
CA ASP A 159 9.00 -6.75 13.81
C ASP A 159 8.68 -6.15 12.43
N THR A 160 8.84 -4.81 12.29
CA THR A 160 8.63 -4.08 11.04
C THR A 160 9.87 -3.28 10.64
N ASN A 161 10.09 -3.13 9.33
CA ASN A 161 11.03 -2.17 8.75
C ASN A 161 10.31 -0.88 8.40
N ILE A 162 11.07 0.21 8.34
CA ILE A 162 10.58 1.57 8.11
C ILE A 162 11.44 2.20 7.03
N LEU A 163 10.81 2.69 5.95
CA LEU A 163 11.47 3.52 4.95
C LEU A 163 10.87 4.92 4.99
N VAL A 164 11.71 5.92 5.22
CA VAL A 164 11.33 7.34 5.24
C VAL A 164 11.77 7.99 3.94
N GLU A 165 10.84 8.54 3.19
CA GLU A 165 11.07 9.14 1.88
C GLU A 165 10.75 10.63 1.89
N GLY A 166 11.70 11.46 1.44
CA GLY A 166 11.51 12.88 1.27
C GLY A 166 11.24 13.25 -0.19
N HIS A 167 10.29 14.16 -0.40
CA HIS A 167 9.91 14.66 -1.71
C HIS A 167 9.78 16.17 -1.69
N THR A 168 10.05 16.81 -2.83
CA THR A 168 9.84 18.24 -3.09
C THR A 168 8.88 18.43 -4.25
N ASP A 169 8.39 19.64 -4.41
CA ASP A 169 7.84 20.08 -5.70
C ASP A 169 8.94 20.32 -6.73
N ALA A 170 8.56 20.68 -7.95
CA ALA A 170 9.49 20.99 -9.03
C ALA A 170 10.00 22.45 -9.00
N SER A 171 9.81 23.17 -7.91
CA SER A 171 10.38 24.52 -7.76
C SER A 171 11.87 24.43 -7.44
N GLY A 172 12.68 25.17 -8.18
CA GLY A 172 14.13 25.12 -8.05
C GLY A 172 14.79 24.01 -8.85
N SER A 173 16.10 23.85 -8.68
CA SER A 173 16.89 22.84 -9.39
C SER A 173 16.98 21.53 -8.63
N ASP A 174 17.29 20.43 -9.34
CA ASP A 174 17.54 19.13 -8.72
C ASP A 174 18.71 19.16 -7.74
N ALA A 175 19.73 20.02 -8.01
CA ALA A 175 20.86 20.23 -7.11
C ALA A 175 20.46 20.78 -5.73
N ILE A 176 19.30 21.45 -5.62
CA ILE A 176 18.72 21.95 -4.38
C ILE A 176 17.73 20.93 -3.82
N ASN A 177 16.84 20.39 -4.65
CA ASN A 177 15.73 19.55 -4.24
C ASN A 177 16.17 18.18 -3.73
N GLN A 178 17.15 17.56 -4.38
CA GLN A 178 17.66 16.25 -3.97
C GLN A 178 18.26 16.28 -2.56
N PRO A 179 19.23 17.13 -2.22
CA PRO A 179 19.78 17.20 -0.87
C PRO A 179 18.75 17.65 0.18
N LEU A 180 17.79 18.52 -0.19
CA LEU A 180 16.74 18.96 0.73
C LEU A 180 15.85 17.81 1.13
N SER A 181 15.42 17.02 0.17
CA SER A 181 14.57 15.84 0.40
C SER A 181 15.28 14.78 1.26
N GLU A 182 16.56 14.53 1.03
CA GLU A 182 17.39 13.62 1.84
C GLU A 182 17.51 14.11 3.30
N ARG A 183 17.85 15.40 3.49
CA ARG A 183 17.93 15.98 4.85
C ARG A 183 16.60 15.91 5.60
N ARG A 184 15.46 16.10 4.92
CA ARG A 184 14.13 16.01 5.52
C ARG A 184 13.81 14.58 5.95
N ALA A 185 14.06 13.59 5.09
CA ALA A 185 13.91 12.18 5.45
C ALA A 185 14.79 11.80 6.64
N GLN A 186 16.06 12.25 6.63
CA GLN A 186 17.00 11.98 7.72
C GLN A 186 16.60 12.66 9.03
N ALA A 187 16.04 13.87 9.00
CA ALA A 187 15.56 14.57 10.20
C ALA A 187 14.42 13.81 10.88
N VAL A 188 13.45 13.29 10.11
CA VAL A 188 12.37 12.44 10.63
C VAL A 188 12.93 11.13 11.20
N ALA A 189 13.84 10.48 10.51
CA ALA A 189 14.46 9.22 10.97
C ALA A 189 15.25 9.41 12.27
N ASN A 190 16.08 10.45 12.35
CA ASN A 190 16.86 10.75 13.54
C ASN A 190 15.97 11.04 14.75
N TYR A 191 14.90 11.81 14.55
CA TYR A 191 13.97 12.11 15.62
C TYR A 191 13.22 10.86 16.07
N THR A 192 12.76 10.02 15.13
CA THR A 192 12.10 8.74 15.43
C THR A 192 13.03 7.81 16.23
N THR A 193 14.32 7.75 15.86
CA THR A 193 15.34 6.99 16.59
C THR A 193 15.56 7.56 17.99
N SER A 194 15.61 8.87 18.16
CA SER A 194 15.76 9.52 19.48
C SER A 194 14.60 9.21 20.42
N LYS A 195 13.44 8.78 19.89
CA LYS A 195 12.28 8.32 20.65
C LYS A 195 12.29 6.81 20.92
N GLY A 196 13.41 6.12 20.69
CA GLY A 196 13.60 4.72 21.06
C GLY A 196 13.22 3.70 19.99
N VAL A 197 12.98 4.11 18.75
CA VAL A 197 12.86 3.17 17.64
C VAL A 197 14.26 2.78 17.17
N ASP A 198 14.51 1.48 17.03
CA ASP A 198 15.82 0.95 16.62
C ASP A 198 16.21 1.49 15.22
N ALA A 199 17.37 2.12 15.15
CA ALA A 199 17.91 2.70 13.92
C ALA A 199 18.12 1.66 12.82
N SER A 200 18.41 0.41 13.17
CA SER A 200 18.59 -0.68 12.19
C SER A 200 17.33 -1.00 11.39
N ARG A 201 16.16 -0.61 11.89
CA ARG A 201 14.87 -0.76 11.22
C ARG A 201 14.57 0.36 10.25
N ILE A 202 15.29 1.49 10.30
CA ILE A 202 14.95 2.72 9.58
C ILE A 202 15.92 2.92 8.42
N GLN A 203 15.37 3.07 7.23
CA GLN A 203 16.08 3.50 6.03
C GLN A 203 15.54 4.85 5.58
N THR A 204 16.39 5.67 4.97
CA THR A 204 16.00 6.99 4.45
C THR A 204 16.32 7.11 2.97
N LYS A 205 15.48 7.83 2.23
CA LYS A 205 15.71 8.15 0.82
C LYS A 205 15.14 9.52 0.47
N GLY A 206 15.90 10.31 -0.28
CA GLY A 206 15.41 11.52 -0.91
C GLY A 206 15.16 11.28 -2.39
N TYR A 207 14.09 11.84 -2.90
CA TYR A 207 13.72 11.77 -4.31
C TYR A 207 13.69 13.16 -4.99
N GLY A 208 13.94 14.23 -4.24
CA GLY A 208 13.76 15.57 -4.79
C GLY A 208 12.39 15.72 -5.42
N SER A 209 12.35 16.27 -6.64
CA SER A 209 11.13 16.45 -7.44
C SER A 209 10.82 15.28 -8.38
N SER A 210 11.61 14.19 -8.38
CA SER A 210 11.55 13.14 -9.39
C SER A 210 10.33 12.21 -9.28
N GLN A 211 9.56 12.27 -8.17
CA GLN A 211 8.41 11.41 -7.90
C GLN A 211 7.15 12.24 -7.57
N PRO A 212 6.63 13.03 -8.51
CA PRO A 212 5.43 13.83 -8.29
C PRO A 212 4.18 12.94 -8.20
N ILE A 213 3.26 13.30 -7.30
CA ILE A 213 1.94 12.66 -7.16
C ILE A 213 0.82 13.58 -7.65
N ALA A 214 1.13 14.85 -7.93
CA ALA A 214 0.20 15.85 -8.43
C ALA A 214 0.88 16.78 -9.42
N ASP A 215 0.08 17.60 -10.11
CA ASP A 215 0.57 18.53 -11.14
C ASP A 215 1.37 19.68 -10.52
N ASN A 216 2.65 19.80 -10.88
CA ASN A 216 3.54 20.87 -10.43
C ASN A 216 3.25 22.25 -11.02
N THR A 217 2.32 22.38 -11.95
CA THR A 217 1.92 23.69 -12.50
C THR A 217 0.95 24.43 -11.57
N THR A 218 0.31 23.76 -10.64
CA THR A 218 -0.64 24.31 -9.68
C THR A 218 -0.03 24.39 -8.27
N GLU A 219 -0.39 25.40 -7.48
CA GLU A 219 0.06 25.49 -6.09
C GLU A 219 -0.44 24.32 -5.22
N ALA A 220 -1.67 23.89 -5.45
CA ALA A 220 -2.22 22.71 -4.75
C ALA A 220 -1.43 21.43 -5.08
N GLY A 221 -1.04 21.25 -6.35
CA GLY A 221 -0.23 20.12 -6.75
C GLY A 221 1.21 20.20 -6.20
N LYS A 222 1.83 21.37 -6.22
CA LYS A 222 3.13 21.57 -5.56
C LYS A 222 3.06 21.24 -4.06
N GLN A 223 2.00 21.71 -3.38
CA GLN A 223 1.78 21.41 -1.97
C GLN A 223 1.70 19.89 -1.74
N ALA A 224 0.95 19.16 -2.55
CA ALA A 224 0.85 17.71 -2.44
C ALA A 224 2.18 16.99 -2.73
N ASN A 225 3.03 17.55 -3.62
CA ASN A 225 4.34 17.00 -3.93
C ASN A 225 5.36 17.24 -2.80
N ARG A 226 5.26 18.35 -2.07
CA ARG A 226 6.07 18.63 -0.87
C ARG A 226 5.62 17.77 0.30
N ARG A 227 6.15 16.53 0.42
CA ARG A 227 5.73 15.56 1.41
C ARG A 227 6.87 14.70 1.95
N VAL A 228 6.62 14.06 3.07
CA VAL A 228 7.41 12.93 3.56
C VAL A 228 6.50 11.71 3.61
N GLU A 229 6.91 10.64 2.97
CA GLU A 229 6.23 9.34 3.03
C GLU A 229 7.00 8.38 3.93
N ILE A 230 6.28 7.60 4.72
CA ILE A 230 6.86 6.57 5.59
C ILE A 230 6.17 5.26 5.26
N ALA A 231 6.96 4.30 4.77
CA ALA A 231 6.51 2.94 4.55
C ALA A 231 6.86 2.08 5.76
N ILE A 232 5.87 1.34 6.26
CA ILE A 232 6.05 0.35 7.33
C ILE A 232 5.67 -1.00 6.74
N TYR A 233 6.58 -1.98 6.81
CA TYR A 233 6.39 -3.30 6.23
C TYR A 233 7.06 -4.38 7.06
N ALA A 234 6.63 -5.63 6.90
CA ALA A 234 7.15 -6.77 7.64
C ALA A 234 8.67 -6.94 7.43
N ASN A 235 9.41 -7.09 8.53
CA ASN A 235 10.80 -7.53 8.46
C ASN A 235 10.90 -9.07 8.34
N GLU A 236 12.10 -9.60 8.18
CA GLU A 236 12.32 -11.04 7.99
C GLU A 236 11.84 -11.88 9.19
N LYS A 237 11.91 -11.32 10.41
CA LYS A 237 11.43 -12.01 11.61
C LYS A 237 9.90 -12.16 11.58
N MET A 238 9.17 -11.11 11.20
CA MET A 238 7.71 -11.18 11.04
C MET A 238 7.32 -12.12 9.92
N LYS A 239 8.00 -12.09 8.77
CA LYS A 239 7.74 -12.97 7.65
C LYS A 239 7.90 -14.44 8.04
N LYS A 240 9.02 -14.80 8.67
CA LYS A 240 9.27 -16.15 9.15
C LYS A 240 8.22 -16.60 10.17
N ALA A 241 7.84 -15.75 11.12
CA ALA A 241 6.79 -16.07 12.09
C ALA A 241 5.43 -16.29 11.43
N ALA A 242 5.12 -15.53 10.37
CA ALA A 242 3.90 -15.68 9.57
C ALA A 242 3.87 -17.01 8.78
N GLU A 243 4.97 -17.38 8.15
CA GLU A 243 5.12 -18.66 7.43
C GLU A 243 4.95 -19.85 8.36
N GLU A 244 5.41 -19.74 9.60
CA GLU A 244 5.28 -20.74 10.64
C GLU A 244 3.93 -20.70 11.39
N GLY A 245 3.02 -19.78 11.03
CA GLY A 245 1.70 -19.62 11.67
C GLY A 245 1.75 -19.11 13.12
N ARG A 246 2.82 -18.38 13.51
CA ARG A 246 3.08 -17.93 14.89
C ARG A 246 2.85 -16.43 15.13
N LEU A 247 2.10 -15.72 14.26
CA LEU A 247 1.75 -14.30 14.41
C LEU A 247 0.42 -14.09 15.12
#